data_5dcfd224aabca222109f090405646b05
#
_entry.id   5dcfd224aabca222109f090405646b05
#
_cell.length_a   1.000
_cell.length_b   1.000
_cell.length_c   1.000
_cell.angle_alpha   90.00
_cell.angle_beta   90.00
_cell.angle_gamma   90.00
#
_symmetry.space_group_name_H-M   'P 1'
#
loop_
_entity.id
_entity.type
_entity.pdbx_description
1 polymer ?
#
loop_
_entity_poly.entity_id
_entity_poly.type
_entity_poly.pdbx_seq_one_letter_code
_entity_poly.pdbx_strand_id
1 'polypeptide(L)'
;LLVNYAQLLVLLVGSMLFVALVLNPLIVWVCIRKNPYPLTFQTLRESGITAFFTRSSAANIPVNINLCKRLGLDESIYLLSIPLGATINMAGAAITITILSLSAAYTMGVSVDIPTAILLSVVASLCACGAAGVPGGSLMLIPLACSLFGLDSSIAMQVVAVGFVIGVVQDSCETALNSSSDALFTAAACMRYERFKEQRQAEVQEALKDI
;
A
#
# COMPACT_ATOMS: atom_id res chain seq x y z
N LEU A 1 -26.30 8.52 11.19
CA LEU A 1 -25.78 7.50 10.26
C LEU A 1 -24.81 8.11 9.25
N LEU A 2 -25.23 9.09 8.42
CA LEU A 2 -24.40 9.76 7.41
C LEU A 2 -23.12 10.39 7.99
N VAL A 3 -23.20 11.02 9.14
CA VAL A 3 -22.04 11.62 9.82
C VAL A 3 -21.01 10.56 10.20
N ASN A 4 -21.43 9.41 10.69
CA ASN A 4 -20.52 8.32 11.07
C ASN A 4 -19.81 7.73 9.84
N TYR A 5 -20.52 7.57 8.72
CA TYR A 5 -19.90 7.14 7.45
C TYR A 5 -18.90 8.16 6.91
N ALA A 6 -19.24 9.45 7.00
CA ALA A 6 -18.33 10.52 6.60
C ALA A 6 -17.06 10.56 7.48
N GLN A 7 -17.19 10.42 8.80
CA GLN A 7 -16.05 10.35 9.70
C GLN A 7 -15.15 9.13 9.40
N LEU A 8 -15.75 7.96 9.19
CA LEU A 8 -15.03 6.75 8.83
C LEU A 8 -14.27 6.92 7.51
N LEU A 9 -14.91 7.49 6.50
CA LEU A 9 -14.31 7.74 5.20
C LEU A 9 -13.16 8.76 5.30
N VAL A 10 -13.33 9.83 6.05
CA VAL A 10 -12.27 10.83 6.30
C VAL A 10 -11.07 10.18 7.00
N LEU A 11 -11.31 9.32 7.98
CA LEU A 11 -10.23 8.60 8.67
C LEU A 11 -9.48 7.65 7.71
N LEU A 12 -10.20 6.88 6.90
CA LEU A 12 -9.62 5.96 5.92
C LEU A 12 -8.79 6.71 4.87
N VAL A 13 -9.42 7.66 4.18
CA VAL A 13 -8.76 8.43 3.11
C VAL A 13 -7.62 9.28 3.67
N GLY A 14 -7.82 9.90 4.84
CA GLY A 14 -6.79 10.68 5.51
C GLY A 14 -5.56 9.85 5.87
N SER A 15 -5.76 8.64 6.40
CA SER A 15 -4.67 7.70 6.69
C SER A 15 -3.94 7.25 5.41
N MET A 16 -4.67 6.96 4.34
CA MET A 16 -4.08 6.59 3.05
C MET A 16 -3.27 7.74 2.44
N LEU A 17 -3.78 8.97 2.49
CA LEU A 17 -3.07 10.16 2.04
C LEU A 17 -1.82 10.43 2.89
N PHE A 18 -1.89 10.24 4.20
CA PHE A 18 -0.72 10.37 5.08
C PHE A 18 0.37 9.37 4.70
N VAL A 19 0.01 8.11 4.44
CA VAL A 19 0.97 7.10 3.98
C VAL A 19 1.53 7.48 2.60
N ALA A 20 0.69 7.89 1.66
CA ALA A 20 1.12 8.23 0.30
C ALA A 20 2.05 9.45 0.24
N LEU A 21 1.79 10.48 1.05
CA LEU A 21 2.46 11.78 0.96
C LEU A 21 3.54 12.01 2.03
N VAL A 22 3.57 11.19 3.09
CA VAL A 22 4.53 11.34 4.19
C VAL A 22 5.36 10.07 4.36
N LEU A 23 4.75 8.92 4.65
CA LEU A 23 5.50 7.70 4.99
C LEU A 23 6.24 7.12 3.77
N ASN A 24 5.57 6.97 2.64
CA ASN A 24 6.20 6.45 1.42
C ASN A 24 7.35 7.35 0.94
N PRO A 25 7.20 8.69 0.82
CA PRO A 25 8.30 9.57 0.52
C PRO A 25 9.46 9.50 1.53
N LEU A 26 9.15 9.35 2.82
CA LEU A 26 10.18 9.21 3.86
C LEU A 26 11.01 7.93 3.65
N ILE A 27 10.37 6.79 3.38
CA ILE A 27 11.03 5.52 3.06
C ILE A 27 11.92 5.69 1.83
N VAL A 28 11.39 6.28 0.77
CA VAL A 28 12.13 6.53 -0.47
C VAL A 28 13.31 7.44 -0.24
N TRP A 29 13.14 8.53 0.52
CA TRP A 29 14.23 9.43 0.88
C TRP A 29 15.38 8.70 1.60
N VAL A 30 15.08 7.82 2.55
CA VAL A 30 16.08 6.99 3.23
C VAL A 30 16.82 6.08 2.24
N CYS A 31 16.11 5.54 1.24
CA CYS A 31 16.68 4.65 0.23
C CYS A 31 17.57 5.38 -0.77
N ILE A 32 17.06 6.45 -1.37
CA ILE A 32 17.74 7.14 -2.50
C ILE A 32 18.61 8.32 -2.05
N ARG A 33 18.43 8.83 -0.83
CA ARG A 33 19.14 10.00 -0.26
C ARG A 33 19.03 11.27 -1.12
N LYS A 34 17.94 11.39 -1.86
CA LYS A 34 17.58 12.56 -2.69
C LYS A 34 16.14 12.94 -2.41
N ASN A 35 15.69 14.10 -2.91
CA ASN A 35 14.30 14.52 -2.78
C ASN A 35 13.35 13.45 -3.40
N PRO A 36 12.45 12.83 -2.63
CA PRO A 36 11.58 11.77 -3.12
C PRO A 36 10.34 12.30 -3.86
N TYR A 37 9.95 13.55 -3.61
CA TYR A 37 8.65 14.07 -4.06
C TYR A 37 8.46 14.12 -5.57
N PRO A 38 9.44 14.47 -6.42
CA PRO A 38 9.26 14.40 -7.86
C PRO A 38 8.83 13.01 -8.33
N LEU A 39 9.49 11.96 -7.82
CA LEU A 39 9.17 10.58 -8.13
C LEU A 39 7.80 10.18 -7.55
N THR A 40 7.51 10.56 -6.30
CA THR A 40 6.23 10.30 -5.64
C THR A 40 5.06 10.88 -6.41
N PHE A 41 5.14 12.16 -6.81
CA PHE A 41 4.07 12.79 -7.58
C PHE A 41 3.94 12.21 -8.99
N GLN A 42 5.04 11.81 -9.61
CA GLN A 42 5.00 11.13 -10.90
C GLN A 42 4.27 9.78 -10.80
N THR A 43 4.60 8.95 -9.82
CA THR A 43 3.93 7.66 -9.63
C THR A 43 2.45 7.81 -9.25
N LEU A 44 2.10 8.78 -8.39
CA LEU A 44 0.72 9.09 -8.06
C LEU A 44 -0.08 9.54 -9.28
N ARG A 45 0.51 10.40 -10.12
CA ARG A 45 -0.14 10.91 -11.33
C ARG A 45 -0.34 9.82 -12.38
N GLU A 46 0.65 8.99 -12.64
CA GLU A 46 0.63 8.06 -13.77
C GLU A 46 0.02 6.71 -13.40
N SER A 47 0.37 6.18 -12.24
CA SER A 47 -0.16 4.91 -11.72
C SER A 47 -1.39 5.14 -10.84
N GLY A 48 -1.29 6.04 -9.87
CA GLY A 48 -2.34 6.26 -8.87
C GLY A 48 -3.67 6.67 -9.48
N ILE A 49 -3.68 7.61 -10.45
CA ILE A 49 -4.92 8.03 -11.12
C ILE A 49 -5.59 6.86 -11.86
N THR A 50 -4.82 6.08 -12.61
CA THR A 50 -5.37 4.93 -13.34
C THR A 50 -5.90 3.87 -12.37
N ALA A 51 -5.14 3.58 -11.31
CA ALA A 51 -5.52 2.63 -10.27
C ALA A 51 -6.79 3.09 -9.51
N PHE A 52 -6.93 4.39 -9.25
CA PHE A 52 -8.10 4.98 -8.62
C PHE A 52 -9.39 4.66 -9.39
N PHE A 53 -9.38 4.79 -10.70
CA PHE A 53 -10.58 4.54 -11.52
C PHE A 53 -10.81 3.06 -11.80
N THR A 54 -9.75 2.26 -11.95
CA THR A 54 -9.89 0.81 -12.22
C THR A 54 -10.18 0.00 -10.95
N ARG A 55 -9.76 0.49 -9.78
CA ARG A 55 -9.83 -0.20 -8.49
C ARG A 55 -9.23 -1.61 -8.54
N SER A 56 -8.21 -1.80 -9.37
CA SER A 56 -7.55 -3.09 -9.55
C SER A 56 -6.05 -2.90 -9.75
N SER A 57 -5.27 -3.30 -8.75
CA SER A 57 -3.80 -3.32 -8.84
C SER A 57 -3.32 -4.28 -9.93
N ALA A 58 -4.02 -5.40 -10.13
CA ALA A 58 -3.71 -6.35 -11.19
C ALA A 58 -3.89 -5.74 -12.59
N ALA A 59 -5.00 -5.01 -12.82
CA ALA A 59 -5.24 -4.31 -14.08
C ALA A 59 -4.24 -3.16 -14.31
N ASN A 60 -3.61 -2.65 -13.25
CA ASN A 60 -2.64 -1.56 -13.33
C ASN A 60 -1.20 -2.02 -13.57
N ILE A 61 -0.91 -3.33 -13.57
CA ILE A 61 0.43 -3.89 -13.85
C ILE A 61 1.02 -3.33 -15.15
N PRO A 62 0.33 -3.33 -16.30
CA PRO A 62 0.88 -2.80 -17.55
C PRO A 62 1.22 -1.31 -17.47
N VAL A 63 0.44 -0.53 -16.72
CA VAL A 63 0.68 0.91 -16.50
C VAL A 63 1.97 1.11 -15.74
N ASN A 64 2.17 0.35 -14.65
CA ASN A 64 3.38 0.42 -13.82
C ASN A 64 4.62 -0.04 -14.59
N ILE A 65 4.53 -1.12 -15.36
CA ILE A 65 5.63 -1.59 -16.23
C ILE A 65 6.02 -0.50 -17.24
N ASN A 66 5.05 0.11 -17.91
CA ASN A 66 5.31 1.21 -18.84
C ASN A 66 5.93 2.43 -18.17
N LEU A 67 5.49 2.75 -16.95
CA LEU A 67 6.09 3.83 -16.15
C LEU A 67 7.54 3.52 -15.82
N CYS A 68 7.85 2.33 -15.33
CA CYS A 68 9.21 1.90 -15.02
C CYS A 68 10.12 1.94 -16.26
N LYS A 69 9.62 1.50 -17.41
CA LYS A 69 10.33 1.59 -18.68
C LYS A 69 10.66 3.03 -19.07
N ARG A 70 9.70 3.96 -18.95
CA ARG A 70 9.93 5.40 -19.24
C ARG A 70 10.90 6.05 -18.25
N LEU A 71 10.95 5.58 -17.01
CA LEU A 71 11.92 6.00 -16.01
C LEU A 71 13.33 5.45 -16.27
N GLY A 72 13.51 4.58 -17.27
CA GLY A 72 14.79 3.96 -17.61
C GLY A 72 15.30 2.98 -16.55
N LEU A 73 14.39 2.34 -15.80
CA LEU A 73 14.76 1.37 -14.76
C LEU A 73 15.20 0.04 -15.37
N ASP A 74 15.94 -0.74 -14.58
CA ASP A 74 16.40 -2.08 -14.97
C ASP A 74 15.21 -3.03 -15.22
N GLU A 75 15.15 -3.57 -16.44
CA GLU A 75 14.05 -4.40 -16.91
C GLU A 75 13.92 -5.68 -16.08
N SER A 76 15.02 -6.28 -15.70
CA SER A 76 15.05 -7.50 -14.89
C SER A 76 14.45 -7.31 -13.50
N ILE A 77 14.51 -6.09 -12.96
CA ILE A 77 13.96 -5.75 -11.65
C ILE A 77 12.45 -5.46 -11.77
N TYR A 78 12.04 -4.55 -12.65
CA TYR A 78 10.65 -4.12 -12.66
C TYR A 78 9.69 -5.18 -13.23
N LEU A 79 10.13 -6.05 -14.14
CA LEU A 79 9.29 -7.16 -14.64
C LEU A 79 8.98 -8.19 -13.56
N LEU A 80 9.82 -8.30 -12.52
CA LEU A 80 9.57 -9.17 -11.38
C LEU A 80 8.81 -8.42 -10.27
N SER A 81 9.28 -7.21 -9.89
CA SER A 81 8.77 -6.49 -8.73
C SER A 81 7.34 -5.98 -8.92
N ILE A 82 6.98 -5.48 -10.10
CA ILE A 82 5.66 -4.92 -10.35
C ILE A 82 4.54 -5.99 -10.27
N PRO A 83 4.63 -7.17 -10.93
CA PRO A 83 3.61 -8.20 -10.75
C PRO A 83 3.54 -8.74 -9.32
N LEU A 84 4.68 -8.85 -8.63
CA LEU A 84 4.74 -9.29 -7.24
C LEU A 84 4.13 -8.22 -6.32
N GLY A 85 4.49 -6.94 -6.51
CA GLY A 85 3.97 -5.81 -5.74
C GLY A 85 2.46 -5.62 -5.90
N ALA A 86 1.91 -5.92 -7.08
CA ALA A 86 0.45 -5.88 -7.29
C ALA A 86 -0.34 -6.84 -6.38
N THR A 87 0.33 -7.78 -5.71
CA THR A 87 -0.26 -8.71 -4.73
C THR A 87 0.19 -8.46 -3.30
N ILE A 88 1.44 -8.05 -3.07
CA ILE A 88 1.99 -7.92 -1.71
C ILE A 88 2.13 -6.47 -1.23
N ASN A 89 2.18 -5.48 -2.12
CA ASN A 89 2.29 -4.07 -1.75
C ASN A 89 0.91 -3.46 -1.51
N MET A 90 0.26 -3.85 -0.43
CA MET A 90 -1.15 -3.62 -0.13
C MET A 90 -1.35 -2.79 1.16
N ALA A 91 -0.57 -1.70 1.32
CA ALA A 91 -0.66 -0.83 2.50
C ALA A 91 -2.07 -0.21 2.69
N GLY A 92 -2.74 0.16 1.60
CA GLY A 92 -4.11 0.66 1.65
C GLY A 92 -5.11 -0.39 2.13
N ALA A 93 -4.96 -1.65 1.70
CA ALA A 93 -5.77 -2.77 2.17
C ALA A 93 -5.55 -3.03 3.68
N ALA A 94 -4.31 -2.98 4.15
CA ALA A 94 -4.00 -3.11 5.57
C ALA A 94 -4.66 -2.00 6.41
N ILE A 95 -4.66 -0.74 5.92
CA ILE A 95 -5.35 0.39 6.54
C ILE A 95 -6.86 0.14 6.60
N THR A 96 -7.46 -0.30 5.50
CA THR A 96 -8.88 -0.61 5.41
C THR A 96 -9.29 -1.68 6.43
N ILE A 97 -8.59 -2.82 6.43
CA ILE A 97 -8.86 -3.94 7.34
C ILE A 97 -8.74 -3.46 8.80
N THR A 98 -7.66 -2.74 9.12
CA THR A 98 -7.40 -2.25 10.48
C THR A 98 -8.47 -1.28 10.96
N ILE A 99 -8.75 -0.23 10.18
CA ILE A 99 -9.68 0.83 10.59
C ILE A 99 -11.12 0.29 10.68
N LEU A 100 -11.58 -0.50 9.73
CA LEU A 100 -12.94 -1.04 9.77
C LEU A 100 -13.12 -2.02 10.93
N SER A 101 -12.14 -2.87 11.21
CA SER A 101 -12.20 -3.81 12.35
C SER A 101 -12.13 -3.09 13.70
N LEU A 102 -11.28 -2.07 13.85
CA LEU A 102 -11.23 -1.25 15.07
C LEU A 102 -12.52 -0.46 15.26
N SER A 103 -13.09 0.09 14.19
CA SER A 103 -14.38 0.81 14.27
C SER A 103 -15.52 -0.13 14.69
N ALA A 104 -15.49 -1.39 14.25
CA ALA A 104 -16.45 -2.40 14.69
C ALA A 104 -16.28 -2.71 16.19
N ALA A 105 -15.05 -2.98 16.64
CA ALA A 105 -14.75 -3.24 18.05
C ALA A 105 -15.20 -2.06 18.94
N TYR A 106 -14.88 -0.82 18.54
CA TYR A 106 -15.29 0.40 19.24
C TYR A 106 -16.83 0.52 19.32
N THR A 107 -17.53 0.29 18.22
CA THR A 107 -19.01 0.35 18.16
C THR A 107 -19.67 -0.69 19.04
N MET A 108 -19.05 -1.85 19.18
CA MET A 108 -19.53 -2.93 20.04
C MET A 108 -19.09 -2.80 21.50
N GLY A 109 -18.41 -1.70 21.86
CA GLY A 109 -17.94 -1.45 23.24
C GLY A 109 -16.78 -2.34 23.67
N VAL A 110 -16.08 -2.98 22.72
CA VAL A 110 -14.88 -3.78 22.99
C VAL A 110 -13.70 -2.84 23.21
N SER A 111 -13.10 -2.89 24.40
CA SER A 111 -11.87 -2.15 24.69
C SER A 111 -10.69 -2.83 24.01
N VAL A 112 -9.97 -2.06 23.18
CA VAL A 112 -8.77 -2.55 22.49
C VAL A 112 -7.55 -1.96 23.20
N ASP A 113 -6.70 -2.81 23.75
CA ASP A 113 -5.42 -2.41 24.33
C ASP A 113 -4.34 -2.27 23.25
N ILE A 114 -3.22 -1.63 23.58
CA ILE A 114 -2.11 -1.39 22.64
C ILE A 114 -1.54 -2.70 22.07
N PRO A 115 -1.26 -3.76 22.86
CA PRO A 115 -0.79 -5.03 22.33
C PRO A 115 -1.72 -5.64 21.30
N THR A 116 -3.03 -5.64 21.56
CA THR A 116 -4.04 -6.15 20.62
C THR A 116 -4.11 -5.32 19.35
N ALA A 117 -3.98 -3.98 19.46
CA ALA A 117 -3.93 -3.09 18.29
C ALA A 117 -2.68 -3.36 17.42
N ILE A 118 -1.53 -3.63 18.03
CA ILE A 118 -0.30 -4.01 17.31
C ILE A 118 -0.49 -5.37 16.62
N LEU A 119 -1.03 -6.35 17.34
CA LEU A 119 -1.32 -7.67 16.76
C LEU A 119 -2.26 -7.56 15.56
N LEU A 120 -3.33 -6.76 15.67
CA LEU A 120 -4.23 -6.48 14.56
C LEU A 120 -3.49 -5.89 13.36
N SER A 121 -2.59 -4.92 13.60
CA SER A 121 -1.82 -4.28 12.51
C SER A 121 -0.93 -5.27 11.77
N VAL A 122 -0.29 -6.19 12.49
CA VAL A 122 0.51 -7.28 11.91
C VAL A 122 -0.38 -8.24 11.11
N VAL A 123 -1.48 -8.70 11.69
CA VAL A 123 -2.42 -9.61 11.03
C VAL A 123 -3.05 -8.94 9.81
N ALA A 124 -3.48 -7.68 9.91
CA ALA A 124 -4.03 -6.94 8.79
C ALA A 124 -3.03 -6.80 7.63
N SER A 125 -1.75 -6.58 7.94
CA SER A 125 -0.69 -6.50 6.93
C SER A 125 -0.46 -7.85 6.23
N LEU A 126 -0.46 -8.95 6.99
CA LEU A 126 -0.34 -10.30 6.42
C LEU A 126 -1.58 -10.68 5.58
N CYS A 127 -2.77 -10.36 6.09
CA CYS A 127 -4.02 -10.56 5.35
C CYS A 127 -4.04 -9.75 4.06
N ALA A 128 -3.59 -8.50 4.10
CA ALA A 128 -3.54 -7.62 2.94
C ALA A 128 -2.70 -8.22 1.80
N CYS A 129 -1.58 -8.91 2.11
CA CYS A 129 -0.80 -9.64 1.11
C CYS A 129 -1.56 -10.80 0.45
N GLY A 130 -2.62 -11.30 1.09
CA GLY A 130 -3.53 -12.31 0.54
C GLY A 130 -4.75 -11.73 -0.18
N ALA A 131 -4.93 -10.42 -0.15
CA ALA A 131 -6.01 -9.77 -0.87
C ALA A 131 -5.77 -9.89 -2.38
N ALA A 132 -6.79 -10.29 -3.11
CA ALA A 132 -6.74 -10.21 -4.56
C ALA A 132 -6.74 -8.73 -4.99
N GLY A 133 -5.88 -8.37 -5.94
CA GLY A 133 -5.80 -7.02 -6.50
C GLY A 133 -7.01 -6.65 -7.39
N VAL A 134 -8.21 -6.92 -6.87
CA VAL A 134 -9.51 -6.70 -7.52
C VAL A 134 -10.42 -5.86 -6.61
N PRO A 135 -11.42 -5.18 -7.17
CA PRO A 135 -12.32 -4.34 -6.38
C PRO A 135 -12.95 -5.06 -5.17
N GLY A 136 -12.81 -4.45 -3.99
CA GLY A 136 -13.39 -4.97 -2.74
C GLY A 136 -12.63 -6.14 -2.11
N GLY A 137 -11.46 -6.51 -2.63
CA GLY A 137 -10.68 -7.66 -2.13
C GLY A 137 -10.32 -7.57 -0.64
N SER A 138 -9.97 -6.39 -0.16
CA SER A 138 -9.63 -6.14 1.25
C SER A 138 -10.81 -6.35 2.21
N LEU A 139 -12.03 -6.02 1.77
CA LEU A 139 -13.24 -6.15 2.59
C LEU A 139 -13.53 -7.60 3.00
N MET A 140 -13.17 -8.55 2.14
CA MET A 140 -13.38 -9.98 2.42
C MET A 140 -12.50 -10.50 3.57
N LEU A 141 -11.47 -9.76 3.97
CA LEU A 141 -10.56 -10.12 5.05
C LEU A 141 -10.94 -9.52 6.40
N ILE A 142 -11.93 -8.64 6.44
CA ILE A 142 -12.43 -8.00 7.67
C ILE A 142 -12.95 -9.03 8.68
N PRO A 143 -13.71 -10.08 8.28
CA PRO A 143 -14.18 -11.08 9.24
C PRO A 143 -13.05 -11.78 10.00
N LEU A 144 -11.92 -12.03 9.34
CA LEU A 144 -10.74 -12.60 10.00
C LEU A 144 -10.15 -11.63 11.04
N ALA A 145 -10.05 -10.35 10.70
CA ALA A 145 -9.56 -9.32 11.62
C ALA A 145 -10.54 -9.10 12.80
N CYS A 146 -11.85 -9.10 12.55
CA CYS A 146 -12.88 -8.97 13.58
C CYS A 146 -12.86 -10.16 14.58
N SER A 147 -12.48 -11.36 14.14
CA SER A 147 -12.38 -12.52 15.02
C SER A 147 -11.35 -12.35 16.13
N LEU A 148 -10.32 -11.51 15.94
CA LEU A 148 -9.34 -11.18 17.00
C LEU A 148 -9.97 -10.46 18.20
N PHE A 149 -11.10 -9.80 18.00
CA PHE A 149 -11.86 -9.12 19.04
C PHE A 149 -13.02 -9.96 19.57
N GLY A 150 -13.13 -11.22 19.15
CA GLY A 150 -14.26 -12.10 19.51
C GLY A 150 -15.60 -11.62 18.93
N LEU A 151 -15.58 -10.82 17.87
CA LEU A 151 -16.80 -10.36 17.22
C LEU A 151 -17.42 -11.48 16.39
N ASP A 152 -18.74 -11.61 16.51
CA ASP A 152 -19.54 -12.58 15.76
C ASP A 152 -19.42 -12.36 14.24
N SER A 153 -19.48 -13.45 13.47
CA SER A 153 -19.48 -13.38 12.00
C SER A 153 -20.59 -12.50 11.43
N SER A 154 -21.75 -12.44 12.10
CA SER A 154 -22.87 -11.57 11.71
C SER A 154 -22.50 -10.09 11.79
N ILE A 155 -21.77 -9.69 12.84
CA ILE A 155 -21.27 -8.31 13.01
C ILE A 155 -20.19 -8.02 11.97
N ALA A 156 -19.26 -8.94 11.80
CA ALA A 156 -18.20 -8.78 10.80
C ALA A 156 -18.77 -8.61 9.38
N MET A 157 -19.82 -9.34 9.02
CA MET A 157 -20.50 -9.18 7.72
C MET A 157 -21.25 -7.87 7.58
N GLN A 158 -21.77 -7.29 8.68
CA GLN A 158 -22.34 -5.94 8.66
C GLN A 158 -21.23 -4.89 8.39
N VAL A 159 -20.03 -5.06 8.96
CA VAL A 159 -18.88 -4.18 8.68
C VAL A 159 -18.45 -4.27 7.22
N VAL A 160 -18.43 -5.49 6.65
CA VAL A 160 -18.20 -5.69 5.22
C VAL A 160 -19.25 -4.94 4.39
N ALA A 161 -20.53 -5.02 4.76
CA ALA A 161 -21.61 -4.29 4.07
C ALA A 161 -21.41 -2.78 4.15
N VAL A 162 -21.01 -2.24 5.31
CA VAL A 162 -20.62 -0.82 5.45
C VAL A 162 -19.47 -0.48 4.52
N GLY A 163 -18.43 -1.33 4.47
CA GLY A 163 -17.31 -1.19 3.56
C GLY A 163 -17.74 -1.09 2.10
N PHE A 164 -18.68 -1.90 1.66
CA PHE A 164 -19.24 -1.80 0.29
C PHE A 164 -20.01 -0.51 0.04
N VAL A 165 -20.72 0.03 1.03
CA VAL A 165 -21.44 1.31 0.90
C VAL A 165 -20.46 2.48 0.64
N ILE A 166 -19.33 2.50 1.35
CA ILE A 166 -18.31 3.55 1.19
C ILE A 166 -17.26 3.16 0.12
N GLY A 167 -17.35 1.94 -0.42
CA GLY A 167 -16.31 1.27 -1.16
C GLY A 167 -15.88 1.97 -2.45
N VAL A 168 -16.77 2.73 -3.09
CA VAL A 168 -16.39 3.45 -4.32
C VAL A 168 -15.22 4.40 -4.07
N VAL A 169 -15.26 5.19 -3.01
CA VAL A 169 -14.20 6.15 -2.68
C VAL A 169 -13.05 5.46 -1.94
N GLN A 170 -13.39 4.64 -0.93
CA GLN A 170 -12.40 3.96 -0.11
C GLN A 170 -11.48 3.05 -0.96
N ASP A 171 -12.05 2.15 -1.76
CA ASP A 171 -11.35 1.18 -2.59
C ASP A 171 -10.56 1.85 -3.73
N SER A 172 -11.08 2.96 -4.28
CA SER A 172 -10.34 3.78 -5.23
C SER A 172 -9.08 4.39 -4.63
N CYS A 173 -9.16 4.97 -3.43
CA CYS A 173 -8.02 5.53 -2.73
C CYS A 173 -7.04 4.44 -2.28
N GLU A 174 -7.56 3.31 -1.79
CA GLU A 174 -6.79 2.12 -1.43
C GLU A 174 -5.93 1.65 -2.60
N THR A 175 -6.56 1.43 -3.74
CA THR A 175 -5.87 0.92 -4.94
C THR A 175 -4.89 1.94 -5.51
N ALA A 176 -5.24 3.22 -5.49
CA ALA A 176 -4.33 4.29 -5.89
C ALA A 176 -3.05 4.30 -5.04
N LEU A 177 -3.17 4.16 -3.72
CA LEU A 177 -2.03 4.05 -2.81
C LEU A 177 -1.22 2.79 -3.11
N ASN A 178 -1.86 1.62 -3.16
CA ASN A 178 -1.19 0.34 -3.36
C ASN A 178 -0.39 0.31 -4.66
N SER A 179 -1.02 0.70 -5.77
CA SER A 179 -0.40 0.60 -7.09
C SER A 179 0.65 1.68 -7.34
N SER A 180 0.43 2.92 -6.89
CA SER A 180 1.43 3.98 -7.06
C SER A 180 2.68 3.74 -6.21
N SER A 181 2.52 3.20 -5.00
CA SER A 181 3.65 2.87 -4.13
C SER A 181 4.43 1.66 -4.64
N ASP A 182 3.81 0.72 -5.35
CA ASP A 182 4.49 -0.38 -6.01
C ASP A 182 5.52 0.14 -7.04
N ALA A 183 5.11 1.01 -7.96
CA ALA A 183 6.00 1.65 -8.91
C ALA A 183 7.06 2.54 -8.21
N LEU A 184 6.68 3.24 -7.14
CA LEU A 184 7.56 4.11 -6.36
C LEU A 184 8.68 3.34 -5.68
N PHE A 185 8.36 2.24 -5.01
CA PHE A 185 9.36 1.41 -4.32
C PHE A 185 10.22 0.62 -5.29
N THR A 186 9.67 0.15 -6.41
CA THR A 186 10.43 -0.46 -7.50
C THR A 186 11.48 0.53 -8.03
N ALA A 187 11.09 1.77 -8.30
CA ALA A 187 12.02 2.79 -8.78
C ALA A 187 13.09 3.12 -7.73
N ALA A 188 12.72 3.26 -6.46
CA ALA A 188 13.66 3.51 -5.38
C ALA A 188 14.67 2.37 -5.21
N ALA A 189 14.23 1.12 -5.35
CA ALA A 189 15.09 -0.06 -5.29
C ALA A 189 16.10 -0.09 -6.44
N CYS A 190 15.66 0.16 -7.68
CA CYS A 190 16.53 0.26 -8.84
C CYS A 190 17.59 1.35 -8.68
N MET A 191 17.17 2.57 -8.30
CA MET A 191 18.09 3.70 -8.11
C MET A 191 19.11 3.43 -6.99
N ARG A 192 18.72 2.75 -5.93
CA ARG A 192 19.63 2.33 -4.87
C ARG A 192 20.62 1.27 -5.33
N TYR A 193 20.14 0.29 -6.08
CA TYR A 193 20.96 -0.79 -6.64
C TYR A 193 22.02 -0.24 -7.59
N GLU A 194 21.67 0.67 -8.50
CA GLU A 194 22.59 1.31 -9.42
C GLU A 194 23.70 2.07 -8.69
N ARG A 195 23.33 2.89 -7.72
CA ARG A 195 24.32 3.61 -6.89
C ARG A 195 25.28 2.66 -6.16
N PHE A 196 24.77 1.54 -5.65
CA PHE A 196 25.62 0.53 -4.98
C PHE A 196 26.58 -0.13 -5.96
N LYS A 197 26.13 -0.40 -7.18
CA LYS A 197 26.95 -0.96 -8.26
C LYS A 197 28.08 -0.02 -8.68
N GLU A 198 27.77 1.27 -8.84
CA GLU A 198 28.76 2.31 -9.14
C GLU A 198 29.82 2.44 -8.04
N GLN A 199 29.41 2.47 -6.77
CA GLN A 199 30.33 2.51 -5.64
C GLN A 199 31.28 1.31 -5.63
N ARG A 200 30.73 0.11 -5.80
CA ARG A 200 31.53 -1.11 -5.82
C ARG A 200 32.52 -1.15 -7.00
N GLN A 201 32.12 -0.64 -8.16
CA GLN A 201 33.03 -0.53 -9.31
C GLN A 201 34.15 0.47 -9.04
N ALA A 202 33.89 1.59 -8.42
CA ALA A 202 34.90 2.57 -8.03
C ALA A 202 35.90 1.99 -7.02
N GLU A 203 35.43 1.26 -6.01
CA GLU A 203 36.30 0.57 -5.03
C GLU A 203 37.23 -0.47 -5.70
N VAL A 204 36.68 -1.26 -6.62
CA VAL A 204 37.49 -2.24 -7.37
C VAL A 204 38.53 -1.56 -8.26
N GLN A 205 38.18 -0.45 -8.92
CA GLN A 205 39.14 0.29 -9.73
C GLN A 205 40.24 0.96 -8.90
N GLU A 206 39.93 1.41 -7.69
CA GLU A 206 40.91 1.98 -6.77
C GLU A 206 41.87 0.89 -6.26
N ALA A 207 41.35 -0.26 -5.86
CA ALA A 207 42.18 -1.40 -5.43
C ALA A 207 43.11 -1.94 -6.54
N LEU A 208 42.70 -1.84 -7.81
CA LEU A 208 43.54 -2.24 -8.95
C LEU A 208 44.67 -1.26 -9.27
N LYS A 209 44.58 0.00 -8.80
CA LYS A 209 45.65 0.98 -8.99
C LYS A 209 46.82 0.80 -8.01
N ASP A 210 46.55 0.09 -6.91
CA ASP A 210 47.53 -0.18 -5.85
C ASP A 210 48.34 -1.47 -6.08
N ILE A 211 48.08 -2.17 -7.19
CA ILE A 211 48.80 -3.39 -7.67
C ILE A 211 49.67 -3.04 -8.88
#